data_9945b6026e067fc7aecaf4f700baedd9
#
_entry.id   9945b6026e067fc7aecaf4f700baedd9
#
_cell.length_a   1.000
_cell.length_b   1.000
_cell.length_c   1.000
_cell.angle_alpha   90.00
_cell.angle_beta   90.00
_cell.angle_gamma   90.00
#
_symmetry.space_group_name_H-M   'P 1'
#
loop_
_entity.id
_entity.type
_entity.pdbx_description
1 polymer ?
#
loop_
_entity_poly.entity_id
_entity_poly.type
_entity_poly.pdbx_seq_one_letter_code
_entity_poly.pdbx_strand_id
1 'polypeptide(L)'
;EGLGLYQVSPGAEGVNLQARESIDLTRKLSRVVFDHTPVQRIGRVDPAGLQRFWNLACVALSHEMIGGAEALLESTVEYTKIRVQFGRPIGSFQALKHRCADLLMSLEFAKAATYQAAFGLAVDNGPSFSANMAKAMASDCFMETARAGIQLRGGLGFTWEDDTHLYFKRAKCDEVLLGLPHVHRERMIQQMEDSDRAA
;
A
#
# COMPACT_ATOMS: atom_id res chain seq x y z
N GLU A 1 12.75 -11.63 -29.90
CA GLU A 1 11.71 -12.41 -29.20
C GLU A 1 11.21 -11.57 -28.04
N GLY A 2 9.89 -11.24 -28.02
CA GLY A 2 9.28 -10.42 -26.99
C GLY A 2 8.89 -11.21 -25.73
N LEU A 3 8.38 -10.52 -24.73
CA LEU A 3 7.86 -11.12 -23.48
C LEU A 3 6.69 -12.08 -23.78
N GLY A 4 6.69 -13.24 -23.16
CA GLY A 4 5.63 -14.25 -23.24
C GLY A 4 4.90 -14.42 -21.93
N LEU A 5 3.63 -14.78 -21.99
CA LEU A 5 2.85 -15.20 -20.84
C LEU A 5 2.78 -16.72 -20.81
N TYR A 6 3.14 -17.30 -19.68
CA TYR A 6 3.23 -18.74 -19.48
C TYR A 6 2.43 -19.18 -18.27
N GLN A 7 1.77 -20.31 -18.42
CA GLN A 7 1.11 -21.00 -17.33
C GLN A 7 2.04 -22.07 -16.76
N VAL A 8 2.13 -22.12 -15.43
CA VAL A 8 2.84 -23.14 -14.68
C VAL A 8 1.86 -23.80 -13.74
N SER A 9 1.78 -25.13 -13.76
CA SER A 9 0.92 -25.87 -12.83
C SER A 9 1.53 -25.88 -11.43
N PRO A 10 0.74 -25.65 -10.37
CA PRO A 10 1.19 -25.84 -9.00
C PRO A 10 1.67 -27.30 -8.84
N GLY A 11 2.88 -27.51 -8.37
CA GLY A 11 3.45 -28.85 -8.23
C GLY A 11 4.08 -29.43 -9.50
N ALA A 12 4.23 -28.64 -10.57
CA ALA A 12 5.03 -29.07 -11.73
C ALA A 12 6.49 -29.37 -11.31
N GLU A 13 7.11 -30.31 -12.00
CA GLU A 13 8.53 -30.63 -11.80
C GLU A 13 9.39 -29.36 -11.96
N GLY A 14 10.39 -29.19 -11.10
CA GLY A 14 11.25 -28.02 -11.10
C GLY A 14 10.66 -26.75 -10.44
N VAL A 15 9.43 -26.78 -9.93
CA VAL A 15 8.87 -25.69 -9.11
C VAL A 15 9.25 -25.89 -7.65
N ASN A 16 10.02 -24.94 -7.11
CA ASN A 16 10.40 -24.95 -5.70
C ASN A 16 9.85 -23.69 -5.00
N LEU A 17 9.03 -23.91 -3.96
CA LEU A 17 8.45 -22.86 -3.14
C LEU A 17 9.23 -22.74 -1.82
N GLN A 18 9.86 -21.61 -1.61
CA GLN A 18 10.61 -21.30 -0.41
C GLN A 18 9.84 -20.24 0.39
N ALA A 19 9.24 -20.63 1.52
CA ALA A 19 8.63 -19.68 2.44
C ALA A 19 9.65 -18.63 2.88
N ARG A 20 9.22 -17.37 2.96
CA ARG A 20 10.04 -16.26 3.45
C ARG A 20 9.49 -15.76 4.77
N GLU A 21 10.39 -15.51 5.71
CA GLU A 21 10.03 -14.77 6.91
C GLU A 21 9.69 -13.35 6.53
N SER A 22 8.57 -12.86 7.06
CA SER A 22 8.08 -11.50 6.86
C SER A 22 7.84 -10.85 8.21
N ILE A 23 8.11 -9.55 8.30
CA ILE A 23 7.72 -8.75 9.47
C ILE A 23 6.20 -8.72 9.65
N ASP A 24 5.45 -8.77 8.55
CA ASP A 24 4.01 -8.88 8.53
C ASP A 24 3.59 -10.35 8.55
N LEU A 25 3.18 -10.83 9.71
CA LEU A 25 2.71 -12.20 9.91
C LEU A 25 1.35 -12.47 9.24
N THR A 26 0.63 -11.42 8.86
CA THR A 26 -0.69 -11.52 8.22
C THR A 26 -0.60 -11.65 6.70
N ARG A 27 0.61 -11.49 6.10
CA ARG A 27 0.87 -11.67 4.67
C ARG A 27 1.99 -12.69 4.45
N LYS A 28 1.61 -13.88 4.00
CA LYS A 28 2.57 -14.95 3.69
C LYS A 28 3.23 -14.67 2.35
N LEU A 29 4.56 -14.64 2.34
CA LEU A 29 5.38 -14.47 1.15
C LEU A 29 6.21 -15.72 0.89
N SER A 30 6.42 -16.03 -0.38
CA SER A 30 7.27 -17.12 -0.81
C SER A 30 8.12 -16.71 -2.01
N ARG A 31 9.33 -17.24 -2.08
CA ARG A 31 10.13 -17.21 -3.30
C ARG A 31 9.78 -18.42 -4.13
N VAL A 32 9.42 -18.20 -5.38
CA VAL A 32 9.21 -19.25 -6.36
C VAL A 32 10.48 -19.38 -7.20
N VAL A 33 11.05 -20.56 -7.27
CA VAL A 33 12.21 -20.87 -8.12
C VAL A 33 11.74 -21.87 -9.17
N PHE A 34 12.03 -21.59 -10.43
CA PHE A 34 11.77 -22.47 -11.56
C PHE A 34 13.11 -23.06 -12.03
N ASP A 35 13.21 -24.38 -12.07
CA ASP A 35 14.38 -25.09 -12.56
C ASP A 35 13.93 -26.09 -13.62
N HIS A 36 14.20 -25.81 -14.89
CA HIS A 36 13.77 -26.61 -16.04
C HIS A 36 12.28 -26.99 -16.02
N THR A 37 11.46 -26.12 -15.42
CA THR A 37 10.02 -26.36 -15.19
C THR A 37 9.28 -26.37 -16.53
N PRO A 38 8.49 -27.42 -16.83
CA PRO A 38 7.63 -27.42 -18.00
C PRO A 38 6.56 -26.33 -17.91
N VAL A 39 6.44 -25.54 -18.96
CA VAL A 39 5.51 -24.40 -19.05
C VAL A 39 4.68 -24.47 -20.31
N GLN A 40 3.43 -24.00 -20.22
CA GLN A 40 2.59 -23.80 -21.40
C GLN A 40 2.52 -22.31 -21.73
N ARG A 41 2.91 -21.96 -22.95
CA ARG A 41 2.74 -20.59 -23.43
C ARG A 41 1.25 -20.32 -23.71
N ILE A 42 0.69 -19.29 -23.07
CA ILE A 42 -0.73 -18.92 -23.21
C ILE A 42 -0.91 -17.61 -23.98
N GLY A 43 0.17 -16.85 -24.24
CA GLY A 43 0.06 -15.62 -25.01
C GLY A 43 1.36 -14.86 -25.17
N ARG A 44 1.24 -13.70 -25.80
CA ARG A 44 2.27 -12.64 -25.84
C ARG A 44 1.87 -11.57 -24.84
N VAL A 45 2.87 -10.91 -24.27
CA VAL A 45 2.64 -9.75 -23.42
C VAL A 45 2.73 -8.51 -24.29
N ASP A 46 1.64 -7.79 -24.37
CA ASP A 46 1.63 -6.43 -24.88
C ASP A 46 2.15 -5.48 -23.78
N PRO A 47 3.13 -4.59 -24.07
CA PRO A 47 3.66 -3.64 -23.11
C PRO A 47 2.57 -2.75 -22.45
N ALA A 48 1.58 -2.31 -23.22
CA ALA A 48 0.47 -1.51 -22.70
C ALA A 48 -0.41 -2.33 -21.73
N GLY A 49 -0.71 -3.59 -22.06
CA GLY A 49 -1.42 -4.52 -21.19
C GLY A 49 -0.66 -4.80 -19.89
N LEU A 50 0.68 -4.93 -19.94
CA LEU A 50 1.51 -5.08 -18.73
C LEU A 50 1.48 -3.82 -17.86
N GLN A 51 1.56 -2.63 -18.46
CA GLN A 51 1.46 -1.37 -17.74
C GLN A 51 0.08 -1.21 -17.07
N ARG A 52 -0.99 -1.57 -17.79
CA ARG A 52 -2.35 -1.58 -17.23
C ARG A 52 -2.47 -2.54 -16.03
N PHE A 53 -1.93 -3.74 -16.14
CA PHE A 53 -1.88 -4.70 -15.03
C PHE A 53 -1.14 -4.13 -13.82
N TRP A 54 0.03 -3.50 -14.05
CA TRP A 54 0.80 -2.85 -13.00
C TRP A 54 0.01 -1.73 -12.31
N ASN A 55 -0.65 -0.89 -13.09
CA ASN A 55 -1.48 0.20 -12.56
C ASN A 55 -2.65 -0.35 -11.72
N LEU A 56 -3.32 -1.40 -12.18
CA LEU A 56 -4.38 -2.07 -11.41
C LEU A 56 -3.85 -2.63 -10.08
N ALA A 57 -2.68 -3.27 -10.09
CA ALA A 57 -2.06 -3.80 -8.87
C ALA A 57 -1.71 -2.68 -7.88
N CYS A 58 -1.16 -1.56 -8.36
CA CYS A 58 -0.86 -0.38 -7.54
C CYS A 58 -2.13 0.22 -6.92
N VAL A 59 -3.20 0.38 -7.70
CA VAL A 59 -4.48 0.93 -7.22
C VAL A 59 -5.14 -0.02 -6.21
N ALA A 60 -5.14 -1.33 -6.47
CA ALA A 60 -5.67 -2.32 -5.52
C ALA A 60 -4.94 -2.27 -4.17
N LEU A 61 -3.60 -2.22 -4.21
CA LEU A 61 -2.79 -2.09 -3.00
C LEU A 61 -3.02 -0.75 -2.29
N SER A 62 -3.23 0.34 -3.04
CA SER A 62 -3.56 1.65 -2.46
C SER A 62 -4.88 1.62 -1.70
N HIS A 63 -5.91 0.91 -2.20
CA HIS A 63 -7.18 0.71 -1.49
C HIS A 63 -7.00 -0.06 -0.18
N GLU A 64 -6.17 -1.10 -0.17
CA GLU A 64 -5.82 -1.81 1.06
C GLU A 64 -5.18 -0.87 2.08
N MET A 65 -4.23 -0.04 1.65
CA MET A 65 -3.52 0.90 2.51
C MET A 65 -4.43 1.97 3.11
N ILE A 66 -5.30 2.61 2.30
CA ILE A 66 -6.22 3.63 2.82
C ILE A 66 -7.25 3.01 3.78
N GLY A 67 -7.73 1.80 3.52
CA GLY A 67 -8.61 1.08 4.44
C GLY A 67 -7.93 0.76 5.78
N GLY A 68 -6.67 0.31 5.73
CA GLY A 68 -5.86 0.07 6.93
C GLY A 68 -5.57 1.35 7.72
N ALA A 69 -5.24 2.45 7.02
CA ALA A 69 -5.03 3.75 7.65
C ALA A 69 -6.30 4.29 8.31
N GLU A 70 -7.44 4.19 7.64
CA GLU A 70 -8.75 4.62 8.18
C GLU A 70 -9.10 3.87 9.45
N ALA A 71 -9.10 2.54 9.41
CA ALA A 71 -9.43 1.70 10.56
C ALA A 71 -8.51 1.99 11.76
N LEU A 72 -7.20 2.17 11.50
CA LEU A 72 -6.24 2.47 12.55
C LEU A 72 -6.44 3.89 13.12
N LEU A 73 -6.72 4.88 12.28
CA LEU A 73 -6.98 6.25 12.73
C LEU A 73 -8.24 6.29 13.62
N GLU A 74 -9.33 5.68 13.18
CA GLU A 74 -10.57 5.58 13.95
C GLU A 74 -10.33 4.92 15.32
N SER A 75 -9.69 3.75 15.35
CA SER A 75 -9.38 3.07 16.61
C SER A 75 -8.45 3.89 17.51
N THR A 76 -7.53 4.66 16.92
CA THR A 76 -6.64 5.55 17.66
C THR A 76 -7.40 6.72 18.27
N VAL A 77 -8.31 7.33 17.54
CA VAL A 77 -9.17 8.41 18.03
C VAL A 77 -10.03 7.89 19.21
N GLU A 78 -10.66 6.73 19.06
CA GLU A 78 -11.45 6.12 20.17
C GLU A 78 -10.58 5.85 21.41
N TYR A 79 -9.38 5.30 21.22
CA TYR A 79 -8.45 5.12 22.34
C TYR A 79 -8.14 6.43 23.06
N THR A 80 -7.92 7.53 22.32
CA THR A 80 -7.62 8.84 22.95
C THR A 80 -8.78 9.40 23.77
N LYS A 81 -10.03 9.02 23.47
CA LYS A 81 -11.23 9.44 24.21
C LYS A 81 -11.36 8.74 25.58
N ILE A 82 -10.89 7.50 25.68
CA ILE A 82 -11.04 6.68 26.88
C ILE A 82 -9.80 6.62 27.77
N ARG A 83 -8.61 6.76 27.20
CA ARG A 83 -7.35 6.71 27.96
C ARG A 83 -7.16 7.96 28.78
N VAL A 84 -7.04 7.79 30.09
CA VAL A 84 -6.82 8.90 31.05
C VAL A 84 -5.34 8.98 31.41
N GLN A 85 -4.76 10.17 31.31
CA GLN A 85 -3.47 10.56 31.88
C GLN A 85 -3.52 12.02 32.31
N PHE A 86 -2.75 12.40 33.32
CA PHE A 86 -2.75 13.75 33.89
C PHE A 86 -4.14 14.21 34.31
N GLY A 87 -4.96 13.30 34.83
CA GLY A 87 -6.30 13.57 35.37
C GLY A 87 -7.42 13.79 34.32
N ARG A 88 -7.16 13.57 33.04
CA ARG A 88 -8.17 13.74 31.99
C ARG A 88 -7.90 12.81 30.77
N PRO A 89 -8.90 12.56 29.89
CA PRO A 89 -8.69 11.83 28.66
C PRO A 89 -7.59 12.48 27.80
N ILE A 90 -6.70 11.65 27.24
CA ILE A 90 -5.56 12.17 26.47
C ILE A 90 -6.00 12.91 25.20
N GLY A 91 -7.14 12.55 24.61
CA GLY A 91 -7.74 13.27 23.48
C GLY A 91 -8.18 14.71 23.80
N SER A 92 -8.17 15.12 25.08
CA SER A 92 -8.42 16.53 25.47
C SER A 92 -7.23 17.45 25.21
N PHE A 93 -6.01 16.89 25.01
CA PHE A 93 -4.81 17.70 24.70
C PHE A 93 -4.77 18.11 23.25
N GLN A 94 -4.53 19.40 22.98
CA GLN A 94 -4.54 19.96 21.62
C GLN A 94 -3.50 19.31 20.69
N ALA A 95 -2.32 18.98 21.20
CA ALA A 95 -1.27 18.33 20.41
C ALA A 95 -1.75 17.01 19.77
N LEU A 96 -2.55 16.21 20.53
CA LEU A 96 -3.09 14.96 20.03
C LEU A 96 -4.24 15.19 19.05
N LYS A 97 -5.09 16.19 19.32
CA LYS A 97 -6.18 16.59 18.41
C LYS A 97 -5.64 17.05 17.06
N HIS A 98 -4.62 17.91 17.06
CA HIS A 98 -4.00 18.40 15.84
C HIS A 98 -3.36 17.25 15.07
N ARG A 99 -2.67 16.34 15.77
CA ARG A 99 -2.08 15.16 15.11
C ARG A 99 -3.13 14.28 14.43
N CYS A 100 -4.25 14.02 15.09
CA CYS A 100 -5.36 13.25 14.49
C CYS A 100 -5.99 14.00 13.30
N ALA A 101 -6.10 15.32 13.36
CA ALA A 101 -6.61 16.14 12.26
C ALA A 101 -5.69 16.11 11.04
N ASP A 102 -4.37 16.21 11.25
CA ASP A 102 -3.37 16.12 10.17
C ASP A 102 -3.41 14.74 9.50
N LEU A 103 -3.55 13.67 10.28
CA LEU A 103 -3.68 12.31 9.76
C LEU A 103 -4.97 12.13 8.96
N LEU A 104 -6.09 12.68 9.42
CA LEU A 104 -7.35 12.64 8.69
C LEU A 104 -7.24 13.40 7.36
N MET A 105 -6.61 14.57 7.35
CA MET A 105 -6.37 15.32 6.12
C MET A 105 -5.52 14.52 5.12
N SER A 106 -4.43 13.89 5.59
CA SER A 106 -3.58 13.02 4.76
C SER A 106 -4.38 11.84 4.21
N LEU A 107 -5.24 11.22 5.02
CA LEU A 107 -6.10 10.11 4.62
C LEU A 107 -7.10 10.53 3.52
N GLU A 108 -7.76 11.67 3.67
CA GLU A 108 -8.73 12.15 2.67
C GLU A 108 -8.06 12.47 1.33
N PHE A 109 -6.86 13.04 1.34
CA PHE A 109 -6.09 13.23 0.10
C PHE A 109 -5.68 11.90 -0.54
N ALA A 110 -5.22 10.92 0.25
CA ALA A 110 -4.86 9.60 -0.26
C ALA A 110 -6.08 8.85 -0.82
N LYS A 111 -7.25 8.97 -0.17
CA LYS A 111 -8.53 8.44 -0.68
C LYS A 111 -8.89 9.07 -2.02
N ALA A 112 -8.88 10.40 -2.11
CA ALA A 112 -9.21 11.11 -3.34
C ALA A 112 -8.33 10.67 -4.51
N ALA A 113 -7.01 10.61 -4.30
CA ALA A 113 -6.06 10.15 -5.30
C ALA A 113 -6.30 8.68 -5.73
N THR A 114 -6.59 7.81 -4.76
CA THR A 114 -6.82 6.37 -5.01
C THR A 114 -8.12 6.15 -5.78
N TYR A 115 -9.22 6.80 -5.40
CA TYR A 115 -10.49 6.71 -6.13
C TYR A 115 -10.41 7.33 -7.52
N GLN A 116 -9.70 8.46 -7.68
CA GLN A 116 -9.46 9.05 -9.00
C GLN A 116 -8.70 8.08 -9.91
N ALA A 117 -7.65 7.43 -9.40
CA ALA A 117 -6.89 6.45 -10.17
C ALA A 117 -7.74 5.23 -10.55
N ALA A 118 -8.56 4.71 -9.63
CA ALA A 118 -9.46 3.60 -9.90
C ALA A 118 -10.50 3.94 -10.98
N PHE A 119 -11.13 5.12 -10.87
CA PHE A 119 -12.09 5.60 -11.86
C PHE A 119 -11.43 5.77 -13.24
N GLY A 120 -10.25 6.42 -13.30
CA GLY A 120 -9.50 6.61 -14.53
C GLY A 120 -9.16 5.28 -15.23
N LEU A 121 -8.80 4.25 -14.48
CA LEU A 121 -8.56 2.90 -15.03
C LEU A 121 -9.84 2.21 -15.50
N ALA A 122 -10.98 2.46 -14.85
CA ALA A 122 -12.25 1.86 -15.21
C ALA A 122 -12.81 2.41 -16.53
N VAL A 123 -12.64 3.71 -16.78
CA VAL A 123 -13.13 4.38 -18.00
C VAL A 123 -12.08 4.50 -19.10
N ASP A 124 -10.87 3.97 -18.86
CA ASP A 124 -9.71 4.03 -19.76
C ASP A 124 -9.34 5.45 -20.23
N ASN A 125 -9.58 6.45 -19.38
CA ASN A 125 -9.39 7.88 -19.68
C ASN A 125 -8.80 8.66 -18.50
N GLY A 126 -8.02 8.00 -17.64
CA GLY A 126 -7.34 8.66 -16.53
C GLY A 126 -5.92 9.09 -16.91
N PRO A 127 -5.35 10.10 -16.22
CA PRO A 127 -3.95 10.47 -16.37
C PRO A 127 -3.03 9.26 -16.14
N SER A 128 -2.02 9.07 -17.00
CA SER A 128 -1.11 7.93 -16.95
C SER A 128 -0.38 7.78 -15.60
N PHE A 129 -0.14 8.89 -14.92
CA PHE A 129 0.57 8.95 -13.63
C PHE A 129 -0.31 8.65 -12.40
N SER A 130 -1.66 8.57 -12.55
CA SER A 130 -2.61 8.50 -11.42
C SER A 130 -2.35 7.31 -10.49
N ALA A 131 -2.03 6.13 -11.04
CA ALA A 131 -1.76 4.93 -10.23
C ALA A 131 -0.49 5.07 -9.39
N ASN A 132 0.54 5.74 -9.91
CA ASN A 132 1.77 6.02 -9.20
C ASN A 132 1.53 7.05 -8.08
N MET A 133 0.75 8.10 -8.36
CA MET A 133 0.34 9.08 -7.37
C MET A 133 -0.42 8.43 -6.22
N ALA A 134 -1.43 7.62 -6.52
CA ALA A 134 -2.23 6.91 -5.53
C ALA A 134 -1.36 6.03 -4.62
N LYS A 135 -0.46 5.21 -5.21
CA LYS A 135 0.43 4.32 -4.46
C LYS A 135 1.38 5.09 -3.55
N ALA A 136 1.97 6.19 -4.02
CA ALA A 136 2.87 7.00 -3.21
C ALA A 136 2.13 7.65 -2.02
N MET A 137 0.97 8.28 -2.27
CA MET A 137 0.18 8.95 -1.22
C MET A 137 -0.39 7.97 -0.20
N ALA A 138 -0.94 6.84 -0.65
CA ALA A 138 -1.47 5.80 0.24
C ALA A 138 -0.38 5.18 1.13
N SER A 139 0.82 4.95 0.57
CA SER A 139 1.97 4.45 1.35
C SER A 139 2.39 5.40 2.46
N ASP A 140 2.55 6.68 2.15
CA ASP A 140 2.95 7.67 3.14
C ASP A 140 1.87 7.83 4.21
N CYS A 141 0.61 7.93 3.80
CA CYS A 141 -0.51 8.06 4.71
C CYS A 141 -0.59 6.88 5.69
N PHE A 142 -0.54 5.64 5.19
CA PHE A 142 -0.66 4.47 6.05
C PHE A 142 0.54 4.34 7.00
N MET A 143 1.75 4.58 6.51
CA MET A 143 2.96 4.53 7.34
C MET A 143 2.97 5.60 8.42
N GLU A 144 2.54 6.82 8.10
CA GLU A 144 2.45 7.93 9.05
C GLU A 144 1.37 7.68 10.09
N THR A 145 0.20 7.18 9.68
CA THR A 145 -0.89 6.80 10.59
C THR A 145 -0.45 5.68 11.52
N ALA A 146 0.28 4.68 11.02
CA ALA A 146 0.78 3.57 11.81
C ALA A 146 1.81 4.03 12.88
N ARG A 147 2.74 4.90 12.51
CA ARG A 147 3.69 5.50 13.45
C ARG A 147 2.98 6.31 14.55
N ALA A 148 2.03 7.14 14.14
CA ALA A 148 1.25 7.94 15.08
C ALA A 148 0.37 7.07 15.99
N GLY A 149 -0.25 6.03 15.46
CA GLY A 149 -1.04 5.07 16.23
C GLY A 149 -0.23 4.45 17.38
N ILE A 150 0.98 3.98 17.10
CA ILE A 150 1.91 3.47 18.13
C ILE A 150 2.25 4.57 19.12
N GLN A 151 2.65 5.75 18.66
CA GLN A 151 3.05 6.86 19.53
C GLN A 151 1.93 7.30 20.46
N LEU A 152 0.70 7.40 19.97
CA LEU A 152 -0.46 7.85 20.75
C LEU A 152 -0.92 6.82 21.79
N ARG A 153 -0.65 5.52 21.56
CA ARG A 153 -0.88 4.45 22.54
C ARG A 153 0.27 4.28 23.54
N GLY A 154 1.43 4.85 23.24
CA GLY A 154 2.62 4.70 24.05
C GLY A 154 3.09 3.24 24.14
N GLY A 155 3.51 2.78 25.35
CA GLY A 155 4.01 1.41 25.52
C GLY A 155 3.04 0.31 25.06
N LEU A 156 1.75 0.53 25.19
CA LEU A 156 0.71 -0.43 24.78
C LEU A 156 0.78 -0.74 23.28
N GLY A 157 1.03 0.26 22.42
CA GLY A 157 1.08 0.09 20.98
C GLY A 157 2.19 -0.84 20.47
N PHE A 158 3.15 -1.21 21.32
CA PHE A 158 4.21 -2.19 21.02
C PHE A 158 3.96 -3.59 21.60
N THR A 159 2.97 -3.73 22.45
CA THR A 159 2.67 -5.02 23.09
C THR A 159 1.76 -5.87 22.23
N TRP A 160 1.71 -7.17 22.49
CA TRP A 160 0.76 -8.10 21.87
C TRP A 160 -0.66 -7.98 22.41
N GLU A 161 -0.90 -7.06 23.34
CA GLU A 161 -2.22 -6.74 23.90
C GLU A 161 -3.01 -5.77 23.00
N ASP A 162 -2.34 -5.12 22.03
CA ASP A 162 -2.91 -4.14 21.11
C ASP A 162 -2.50 -4.45 19.66
N ASP A 163 -3.43 -4.38 18.73
CA ASP A 163 -3.22 -4.73 17.33
C ASP A 163 -2.47 -3.67 16.51
N THR A 164 -2.16 -2.51 17.09
CA THR A 164 -1.51 -1.38 16.37
C THR A 164 -0.20 -1.77 15.71
N HIS A 165 0.59 -2.63 16.36
CA HIS A 165 1.84 -3.10 15.79
C HIS A 165 1.64 -3.98 14.53
N LEU A 166 0.48 -4.64 14.37
CA LEU A 166 0.14 -5.39 13.16
C LEU A 166 -0.09 -4.44 11.99
N TYR A 167 -0.82 -3.33 12.21
CA TYR A 167 -0.99 -2.28 11.20
C TYR A 167 0.35 -1.66 10.78
N PHE A 168 1.26 -1.41 11.73
CA PHE A 168 2.59 -0.91 11.42
C PHE A 168 3.39 -1.88 10.54
N LYS A 169 3.36 -3.17 10.86
CA LYS A 169 4.02 -4.21 10.08
C LYS A 169 3.43 -4.35 8.68
N ARG A 170 2.09 -4.27 8.58
CA ARG A 170 1.37 -4.27 7.31
C ARG A 170 1.72 -3.03 6.48
N ALA A 171 1.68 -1.83 7.07
CA ALA A 171 2.06 -0.59 6.39
C ALA A 171 3.48 -0.65 5.82
N LYS A 172 4.43 -1.23 6.58
CA LYS A 172 5.81 -1.41 6.13
C LYS A 172 5.95 -2.42 5.01
N CYS A 173 5.20 -3.51 5.06
CA CYS A 173 5.16 -4.50 3.99
C CYS A 173 4.60 -3.89 2.70
N ASP A 174 3.50 -3.16 2.80
CA ASP A 174 2.82 -2.54 1.67
C ASP A 174 3.63 -1.39 1.06
N GLU A 175 4.37 -0.64 1.89
CA GLU A 175 5.28 0.42 1.42
C GLU A 175 6.30 -0.12 0.41
N VAL A 176 6.84 -1.32 0.67
CA VAL A 176 7.88 -1.96 -0.16
C VAL A 176 7.27 -2.67 -1.37
N LEU A 177 6.08 -3.24 -1.21
CA LEU A 177 5.42 -4.02 -2.27
C LEU A 177 5.08 -3.13 -3.47
N LEU A 178 5.40 -3.59 -4.68
CA LEU A 178 5.26 -2.87 -5.96
C LEU A 178 6.11 -1.59 -6.07
N GLY A 179 7.05 -1.36 -5.17
CA GLY A 179 7.96 -0.23 -5.19
C GLY A 179 7.70 0.80 -4.09
N LEU A 180 8.77 1.44 -3.67
CA LEU A 180 8.77 2.47 -2.63
C LEU A 180 8.15 3.79 -3.12
N PRO A 181 7.61 4.65 -2.23
CA PRO A 181 6.97 5.91 -2.59
C PRO A 181 7.80 6.82 -3.49
N HIS A 182 9.11 6.91 -3.26
CA HIS A 182 9.99 7.75 -4.08
C HIS A 182 10.12 7.23 -5.53
N VAL A 183 10.10 5.91 -5.74
CA VAL A 183 10.11 5.31 -7.08
C VAL A 183 8.83 5.65 -7.83
N HIS A 184 7.69 5.63 -7.16
CA HIS A 184 6.42 6.02 -7.75
C HIS A 184 6.35 7.51 -8.08
N ARG A 185 6.93 8.39 -7.25
CA ARG A 185 7.05 9.82 -7.54
C ARG A 185 7.92 10.09 -8.76
N GLU A 186 9.04 9.39 -8.87
CA GLU A 186 9.92 9.48 -10.06
C GLU A 186 9.17 9.05 -11.33
N ARG A 187 8.51 7.91 -11.31
CA ARG A 187 7.69 7.44 -12.44
C ARG A 187 6.56 8.40 -12.79
N MET A 188 5.93 9.02 -11.79
CA MET A 188 4.89 10.01 -12.00
C MET A 188 5.44 11.21 -12.78
N ILE A 189 6.60 11.75 -12.41
CA ILE A 189 7.23 12.89 -13.09
C ILE A 189 7.58 12.49 -14.54
N GLN A 190 8.20 11.34 -14.75
CA GLN A 190 8.54 10.84 -16.09
C GLN A 190 7.30 10.74 -16.99
N GLN A 191 6.19 10.19 -16.47
CA GLN A 191 4.95 10.06 -17.24
C GLN A 191 4.29 11.40 -17.55
N MET A 192 4.41 12.40 -16.66
CA MET A 192 3.95 13.76 -16.92
C MET A 192 4.78 14.42 -18.03
N GLU A 193 6.10 14.32 -17.96
CA GLU A 193 7.00 14.87 -19.00
C GLU A 193 6.77 14.22 -20.39
N ASP A 194 6.54 12.90 -20.41
CA ASP A 194 6.26 12.20 -21.67
C ASP A 194 4.91 12.63 -22.28
N SER A 195 3.92 12.89 -21.43
CA SER A 195 2.61 13.40 -21.86
C SER A 195 2.72 14.81 -22.46
N ASP A 196 3.51 15.69 -21.83
CA ASP A 196 3.73 17.06 -22.32
C ASP A 196 4.50 17.10 -23.64
N ARG A 197 5.41 16.14 -23.88
CA ARG A 197 6.15 16.03 -25.15
C ARG A 197 5.30 15.46 -26.30
N ALA A 198 4.22 14.76 -25.97
CA ALA A 198 3.32 14.13 -26.94
C ALA A 198 2.14 15.03 -27.35
N ALA A 199 1.90 16.12 -26.62
CA ALA A 199 0.85 17.12 -26.87
C ALA A 199 1.34 18.23 -27.79
#